data_981aa675a98b0d604969ed2aa6a7553d
#
_entry.id   981aa675a98b0d604969ed2aa6a7553d
#
_cell.length_a   1.000
_cell.length_b   1.000
_cell.length_c   1.000
_cell.angle_alpha   90.00
_cell.angle_beta   90.00
_cell.angle_gamma   90.00
#
_symmetry.space_group_name_H-M   'P 1'
#
loop_
_entity.id
_entity.type
_entity.pdbx_description
1 polymer ?
#
loop_
_entity_poly.entity_id
_entity_poly.type
_entity_poly.pdbx_seq_one_letter_code
_entity_poly.pdbx_strand_id
1 'polypeptide(L)'
;MIATQRRLLLVLALLGLLVLPAAASAHAVLLKVVPAAGAVVDKAPTEVRLTFSEEINRVGARVRVVGPDGKAYAQGKPTVRGKVLTQSVAAGLPEGTTTIVWSVISADGHQIRSTTTFSVDQPTQPGALALTESAEPRGSNIAMSTIRALRFTAIVGLIGLAAILLVVWTPLIRRGRERDSATADAADTAFRLIAHRLAWLFPLLLIAATLGYVPAEAWSQGISMRDVFELRQGQINIAMLVLALSALPLLLRTARGGGRWLAAATTLFAIALACTPGLSGHASAQQSAWLWQLVDAIHVLAAGVWGGGLLVLAVGAPAVYRATTSETRAPLLHGIVRRFTRLAMVGLVALLLTGTVAAIVLAGSVPALWEETWGRIVLAKVVVVVMAVATASIARRATSSFVRAVEAEALLIIIALALTGVLTGLAPQPSLSAATSSLHIERAIEGRTAQVDLTPGVVAAPNEVHVIVTNNLGQPAIDVAAATVALSLPAGDIANLPVKLQRVDAAHWLGSVTIPVPGTWTVTTHLRIGEFRDEILTGTITVAPS
;
A
#
# COMPACT_ATOMS: atom_id res chain seq x y z
N MET A 1 -34.91 12.65 -22.98
CA MET A 1 -34.86 13.27 -21.65
C MET A 1 -34.64 12.26 -20.50
N ILE A 2 -35.41 11.18 -20.39
CA ILE A 2 -35.32 10.19 -19.27
C ILE A 2 -33.95 9.50 -19.19
N ALA A 3 -33.32 9.16 -20.31
CA ALA A 3 -32.00 8.52 -20.33
C ALA A 3 -30.85 9.45 -19.87
N THR A 4 -30.95 10.73 -20.15
CA THR A 4 -29.96 11.74 -19.75
C THR A 4 -30.10 12.07 -18.26
N GLN A 5 -31.31 12.12 -17.72
CA GLN A 5 -31.55 12.30 -16.28
C GLN A 5 -31.07 11.10 -15.45
N ARG A 6 -31.28 9.86 -15.92
CA ARG A 6 -30.73 8.66 -15.27
C ARG A 6 -29.19 8.63 -15.26
N ARG A 7 -28.55 9.10 -16.34
CA ARG A 7 -27.09 9.22 -16.40
C ARG A 7 -26.57 10.29 -15.47
N LEU A 8 -27.27 11.44 -15.36
CA LEU A 8 -26.91 12.52 -14.44
C LEU A 8 -27.09 12.09 -12.97
N LEU A 9 -28.14 11.36 -12.64
CA LEU A 9 -28.38 10.81 -11.29
C LEU A 9 -27.32 9.76 -10.91
N LEU A 10 -26.87 8.92 -11.85
CA LEU A 10 -25.76 7.98 -11.62
C LEU A 10 -24.44 8.71 -11.40
N VAL A 11 -24.16 9.77 -12.15
CA VAL A 11 -22.96 10.60 -11.98
C VAL A 11 -23.02 11.37 -10.64
N LEU A 12 -24.18 11.90 -10.26
CA LEU A 12 -24.37 12.58 -8.99
C LEU A 12 -24.34 11.63 -7.79
N ALA A 13 -24.83 10.40 -7.93
CA ALA A 13 -24.70 9.36 -6.91
C ALA A 13 -23.26 8.89 -6.75
N LEU A 14 -22.50 8.77 -7.86
CA LEU A 14 -21.05 8.49 -7.85
C LEU A 14 -20.24 9.66 -7.29
N LEU A 15 -20.62 10.90 -7.58
CA LEU A 15 -20.02 12.10 -6.98
C LEU A 15 -20.38 12.25 -5.49
N GLY A 16 -21.57 11.82 -5.07
CA GLY A 16 -21.97 11.74 -3.66
C GLY A 16 -21.14 10.74 -2.84
N LEU A 17 -20.57 9.72 -3.49
CA LEU A 17 -19.59 8.81 -2.89
C LEU A 17 -18.23 9.48 -2.62
N LEU A 18 -17.96 10.66 -3.22
CA LEU A 18 -16.72 11.43 -2.99
C LEU A 18 -16.74 12.23 -1.67
N VAL A 19 -17.86 12.29 -0.97
CA VAL A 19 -18.01 12.96 0.34
C VAL A 19 -17.89 11.93 1.46
N LEU A 20 -16.89 11.05 1.39
CA LEU A 20 -16.62 10.10 2.45
C LEU A 20 -15.67 10.71 3.48
N PRO A 21 -15.86 10.41 4.79
CA PRO A 21 -15.01 10.92 5.84
C PRO A 21 -13.54 10.50 5.64
N ALA A 22 -12.63 11.31 6.18
CA ALA A 22 -11.20 11.11 6.11
C ALA A 22 -10.79 9.67 6.37
N ALA A 23 -9.86 9.16 5.56
CA ALA A 23 -9.34 7.80 5.66
C ALA A 23 -8.74 7.56 7.04
N ALA A 24 -9.21 6.55 7.75
CA ALA A 24 -8.49 5.99 8.87
C ALA A 24 -7.20 5.34 8.33
N SER A 25 -6.08 5.53 9.00
CA SER A 25 -4.80 4.90 8.65
C SER A 25 -4.99 3.38 8.53
N ALA A 26 -4.58 2.81 7.41
CA ALA A 26 -4.69 1.38 7.14
C ALA A 26 -3.55 0.56 7.79
N HIS A 27 -2.69 1.19 8.58
CA HIS A 27 -1.55 0.55 9.25
C HIS A 27 -1.67 0.73 10.77
N ALA A 28 -1.29 -0.30 11.50
CA ALA A 28 -1.23 -0.25 12.97
C ALA A 28 -0.19 0.79 13.41
N VAL A 29 -0.65 1.84 14.07
CA VAL A 29 0.18 2.87 14.67
C VAL A 29 0.33 2.59 16.14
N LEU A 30 1.54 2.72 16.69
CA LEU A 30 1.78 2.63 18.13
C LEU A 30 1.19 3.87 18.81
N LEU A 31 0.12 3.68 19.59
CA LEU A 31 -0.57 4.77 20.30
C LEU A 31 -0.02 4.95 21.72
N LYS A 32 0.39 3.86 22.36
CA LYS A 32 0.83 3.90 23.76
C LYS A 32 1.83 2.78 24.01
N VAL A 33 2.86 3.08 24.78
CA VAL A 33 3.78 2.09 25.33
C VAL A 33 3.84 2.23 26.85
N VAL A 34 4.01 1.14 27.55
CA VAL A 34 4.21 1.11 29.02
C VAL A 34 5.43 0.24 29.30
N PRO A 35 6.48 0.80 29.92
CA PRO A 35 6.66 2.21 30.33
C PRO A 35 6.55 3.17 29.14
N ALA A 36 6.16 4.44 29.38
CA ALA A 36 6.03 5.43 28.32
C ALA A 36 7.38 5.65 27.60
N ALA A 37 7.30 6.02 26.33
CA ALA A 37 8.49 6.34 25.54
C ALA A 37 9.30 7.45 26.24
N GLY A 38 10.61 7.24 26.38
CA GLY A 38 11.51 8.17 27.09
C GLY A 38 11.29 8.26 28.59
N ALA A 39 10.36 7.50 29.18
CA ALA A 39 10.11 7.55 30.64
C ALA A 39 11.30 7.02 31.45
N VAL A 40 11.52 7.64 32.62
CA VAL A 40 12.38 7.11 33.65
C VAL A 40 11.51 6.47 34.72
N VAL A 41 11.78 5.21 35.05
CA VAL A 41 11.08 4.44 36.07
C VAL A 41 12.02 4.07 37.18
N ASP A 42 11.55 4.12 38.45
CA ASP A 42 12.37 3.84 39.63
C ASP A 42 12.75 2.36 39.75
N LYS A 43 11.98 1.47 39.10
CA LYS A 43 12.20 0.02 39.13
C LYS A 43 12.02 -0.60 37.77
N ALA A 44 12.84 -1.62 37.49
CA ALA A 44 12.71 -2.40 36.27
C ALA A 44 11.29 -2.98 36.16
N PRO A 45 10.58 -2.77 35.01
CA PRO A 45 9.25 -3.32 34.79
C PRO A 45 9.32 -4.84 34.58
N THR A 46 8.30 -5.56 35.02
CA THR A 46 8.17 -7.00 34.77
C THR A 46 7.58 -7.33 33.40
N GLU A 47 6.97 -6.34 32.75
CA GLU A 47 6.43 -6.43 31.39
C GLU A 47 6.52 -5.09 30.66
N VAL A 48 6.58 -5.14 29.34
CA VAL A 48 6.36 -3.99 28.46
C VAL A 48 5.08 -4.22 27.67
N ARG A 49 4.28 -3.15 27.50
CA ARG A 49 2.99 -3.22 26.82
C ARG A 49 2.90 -2.15 25.74
N LEU A 50 2.60 -2.57 24.51
CA LEU A 50 2.43 -1.71 23.35
C LEU A 50 0.97 -1.76 22.91
N THR A 51 0.32 -0.61 22.73
CA THR A 51 -1.08 -0.50 22.30
C THR A 51 -1.11 0.19 20.93
N PHE A 52 -1.78 -0.44 19.97
CA PHE A 52 -1.86 0.01 18.58
C PHE A 52 -3.24 0.61 18.23
N SER A 53 -3.31 1.36 17.13
CA SER A 53 -4.55 1.96 16.60
C SER A 53 -5.57 0.93 16.12
N GLU A 54 -5.08 -0.24 15.67
CA GLU A 54 -5.91 -1.34 15.15
C GLU A 54 -5.47 -2.70 15.71
N GLU A 55 -6.23 -3.74 15.38
CA GLU A 55 -5.85 -5.11 15.74
C GLU A 55 -4.58 -5.54 15.00
N ILE A 56 -3.71 -6.24 15.72
CA ILE A 56 -2.47 -6.78 15.20
C ILE A 56 -2.51 -8.30 15.16
N ASN A 57 -1.81 -8.90 14.20
CA ASN A 57 -1.74 -10.33 14.09
C ASN A 57 -0.86 -10.95 15.21
N ARG A 58 -1.29 -12.08 15.73
CA ARG A 58 -0.49 -12.86 16.70
C ARG A 58 0.77 -13.44 16.05
N VAL A 59 0.63 -13.83 14.79
CA VAL A 59 1.73 -14.31 13.96
C VAL A 59 2.66 -13.15 13.61
N GLY A 60 3.97 -13.39 13.66
CA GLY A 60 4.98 -12.38 13.31
C GLY A 60 5.20 -11.30 14.36
N ALA A 61 4.43 -11.30 15.47
CA ALA A 61 4.67 -10.39 16.58
C ALA A 61 5.99 -10.75 17.29
N ARG A 62 6.90 -9.79 17.38
CA ARG A 62 8.21 -9.93 18.01
C ARG A 62 8.50 -8.71 18.85
N VAL A 63 9.09 -8.94 20.01
CA VAL A 63 9.60 -7.88 20.90
C VAL A 63 10.95 -8.32 21.44
N ARG A 64 11.93 -7.45 21.34
CA ARG A 64 13.20 -7.57 22.04
C ARG A 64 13.32 -6.41 23.03
N VAL A 65 13.68 -6.71 24.22
CA VAL A 65 13.98 -5.72 25.26
C VAL A 65 15.48 -5.78 25.47
N VAL A 66 16.20 -4.74 25.05
CA VAL A 66 17.67 -4.69 25.09
C VAL A 66 18.09 -3.70 26.18
N GLY A 67 18.78 -4.19 27.20
CA GLY A 67 19.29 -3.37 28.28
C GLY A 67 20.47 -2.49 27.85
N PRO A 68 20.91 -1.57 28.73
CA PRO A 68 22.08 -0.70 28.49
C PRO A 68 23.39 -1.49 28.32
N ASP A 69 23.44 -2.70 28.84
CA ASP A 69 24.56 -3.65 28.69
C ASP A 69 24.55 -4.40 27.34
N GLY A 70 23.59 -4.10 26.47
CA GLY A 70 23.40 -4.74 25.15
C GLY A 70 22.78 -6.15 25.19
N LYS A 71 22.44 -6.68 26.40
CA LYS A 71 21.82 -8.00 26.52
C LYS A 71 20.29 -7.95 26.32
N ALA A 72 19.73 -9.08 25.90
CA ALA A 72 18.29 -9.23 25.76
C ALA A 72 17.62 -9.68 27.05
N TYR A 73 16.58 -8.96 27.47
CA TYR A 73 15.80 -9.20 28.67
C TYR A 73 14.33 -9.59 28.37
N ALA A 74 13.96 -9.81 27.13
CA ALA A 74 12.65 -10.34 26.78
C ALA A 74 12.52 -11.81 27.24
N GLN A 75 11.49 -12.14 28.03
CA GLN A 75 11.24 -13.49 28.54
C GLN A 75 10.03 -14.12 27.83
N GLY A 76 10.23 -15.29 27.21
CA GLY A 76 9.18 -16.00 26.48
C GLY A 76 8.77 -15.31 25.18
N LYS A 77 7.64 -15.77 24.62
CA LYS A 77 7.04 -15.16 23.42
C LYS A 77 6.10 -14.02 23.80
N PRO A 78 6.00 -12.95 23.00
CA PRO A 78 5.02 -11.90 23.24
C PRO A 78 3.59 -12.44 23.10
N THR A 79 2.67 -11.84 23.83
CA THR A 79 1.23 -12.15 23.75
C THR A 79 0.49 -11.00 23.09
N VAL A 80 -0.41 -11.34 22.16
CA VAL A 80 -1.26 -10.39 21.45
C VAL A 80 -2.71 -10.61 21.85
N ARG A 81 -3.39 -9.51 22.25
CA ARG A 81 -4.84 -9.48 22.53
C ARG A 81 -5.46 -8.25 21.84
N GLY A 82 -6.06 -8.47 20.68
CA GLY A 82 -6.62 -7.40 19.86
C GLY A 82 -5.55 -6.37 19.46
N LYS A 83 -5.64 -5.19 20.03
CA LYS A 83 -4.72 -4.05 19.77
C LYS A 83 -3.49 -4.02 20.68
N VAL A 84 -3.34 -4.95 21.62
CA VAL A 84 -2.31 -4.88 22.66
C VAL A 84 -1.31 -6.02 22.50
N LEU A 85 -0.03 -5.64 22.43
CA LEU A 85 1.14 -6.53 22.47
C LEU A 85 1.80 -6.40 23.83
N THR A 86 1.98 -7.52 24.54
CA THR A 86 2.63 -7.57 25.84
C THR A 86 3.82 -8.51 25.79
N GLN A 87 4.96 -8.08 26.33
CA GLN A 87 6.18 -8.86 26.45
C GLN A 87 6.64 -8.86 27.91
N SER A 88 6.82 -10.04 28.49
CA SER A 88 7.42 -10.18 29.80
C SER A 88 8.91 -9.82 29.77
N VAL A 89 9.39 -9.17 30.82
CA VAL A 89 10.78 -8.77 31.01
C VAL A 89 11.41 -9.64 32.10
N ALA A 90 12.57 -10.18 31.82
CA ALA A 90 13.32 -10.97 32.78
C ALA A 90 13.80 -10.12 33.97
N ALA A 91 13.89 -10.72 35.11
CA ALA A 91 14.49 -10.08 36.30
C ALA A 91 15.96 -9.73 36.05
N GLY A 92 16.42 -8.66 36.70
CA GLY A 92 17.82 -8.23 36.63
C GLY A 92 18.12 -7.30 35.46
N LEU A 93 17.09 -6.66 34.86
CA LEU A 93 17.30 -5.56 33.92
C LEU A 93 18.08 -4.45 34.62
N PRO A 94 19.29 -4.07 34.12
CA PRO A 94 20.15 -3.10 34.81
C PRO A 94 19.60 -1.67 34.70
N GLU A 95 20.08 -0.81 35.60
CA GLU A 95 19.84 0.62 35.54
C GLU A 95 20.40 1.21 34.24
N GLY A 96 19.68 2.19 33.66
CA GLY A 96 20.04 2.83 32.42
C GLY A 96 18.98 2.69 31.34
N THR A 97 19.30 3.15 30.11
CA THR A 97 18.38 3.19 28.98
C THR A 97 18.21 1.82 28.33
N THR A 98 16.99 1.35 28.33
CA THR A 98 16.55 0.10 27.72
C THR A 98 15.82 0.38 26.41
N THR A 99 16.16 -0.35 25.37
CA THR A 99 15.53 -0.24 24.04
C THR A 99 14.55 -1.39 23.82
N ILE A 100 13.33 -1.06 23.47
CA ILE A 100 12.30 -2.01 23.00
C ILE A 100 12.29 -2.00 21.49
N VAL A 101 12.76 -3.07 20.86
CA VAL A 101 12.66 -3.28 19.40
C VAL A 101 11.46 -4.17 19.17
N TRP A 102 10.50 -3.72 18.36
CA TRP A 102 9.29 -4.49 18.12
C TRP A 102 8.96 -4.59 16.62
N SER A 103 8.25 -5.65 16.28
CA SER A 103 7.73 -5.90 14.95
C SER A 103 6.37 -6.58 15.06
N VAL A 104 5.39 -6.09 14.32
CA VAL A 104 4.03 -6.64 14.24
C VAL A 104 3.56 -6.69 12.79
N ILE A 105 2.59 -7.56 12.50
CA ILE A 105 1.86 -7.57 11.24
C ILE A 105 0.49 -6.96 11.52
N SER A 106 0.18 -5.85 10.83
CA SER A 106 -1.09 -5.15 10.93
C SER A 106 -2.25 -5.95 10.32
N ALA A 107 -3.49 -5.50 10.54
CA ALA A 107 -4.68 -6.17 10.00
C ALA A 107 -4.72 -6.22 8.47
N ASP A 108 -4.08 -5.26 7.79
CA ASP A 108 -3.94 -5.22 6.33
C ASP A 108 -2.84 -6.15 5.78
N GLY A 109 -2.07 -6.81 6.67
CA GLY A 109 -1.01 -7.77 6.33
C GLY A 109 0.38 -7.18 6.18
N HIS A 110 0.57 -5.86 6.39
CA HIS A 110 1.90 -5.25 6.32
C HIS A 110 2.65 -5.39 7.63
N GLN A 111 3.95 -5.70 7.53
CA GLN A 111 4.83 -5.74 8.67
C GLN A 111 5.29 -4.33 9.03
N ILE A 112 5.12 -3.97 10.31
CA ILE A 112 5.58 -2.71 10.89
C ILE A 112 6.67 -3.03 11.90
N ARG A 113 7.76 -2.27 11.86
CA ARG A 113 8.90 -2.38 12.78
C ARG A 113 9.24 -1.00 13.30
N SER A 114 9.55 -0.90 14.57
CA SER A 114 10.07 0.33 15.16
C SER A 114 10.78 0.03 16.49
N THR A 115 11.33 1.08 17.04
CA THR A 115 12.01 1.04 18.35
C THR A 115 11.42 2.11 19.26
N THR A 116 11.46 1.87 20.56
CA THR A 116 11.16 2.85 21.60
C THR A 116 12.05 2.60 22.81
N THR A 117 12.28 3.60 23.64
CA THR A 117 13.18 3.49 24.80
C THR A 117 12.45 3.87 26.08
N PHE A 118 12.94 3.37 27.20
CA PHE A 118 12.68 3.86 28.56
C PHE A 118 13.95 3.67 29.39
N SER A 119 14.06 4.32 30.54
CA SER A 119 15.21 4.19 31.42
C SER A 119 14.79 3.70 32.79
N VAL A 120 15.65 2.89 33.42
CA VAL A 120 15.52 2.47 34.84
C VAL A 120 16.47 3.33 35.64
N ASP A 121 15.95 4.01 36.66
CA ASP A 121 16.63 4.93 37.57
C ASP A 121 17.25 6.15 36.88
N GLN A 122 18.18 5.98 35.96
CA GLN A 122 18.83 7.07 35.25
C GLN A 122 19.01 6.75 33.76
N PRO A 123 18.90 7.76 32.86
CA PRO A 123 19.13 7.58 31.42
C PRO A 123 20.63 7.36 31.13
N THR A 124 20.93 6.41 30.27
CA THR A 124 22.28 6.14 29.74
C THR A 124 22.22 6.05 28.21
N GLN A 125 23.37 5.93 27.54
CA GLN A 125 23.35 5.65 26.09
C GLN A 125 22.68 4.28 25.80
N PRO A 126 21.79 4.18 24.81
CA PRO A 126 21.22 2.91 24.38
C PRO A 126 22.32 1.96 23.89
N GLY A 127 22.21 0.68 24.24
CA GLY A 127 23.17 -0.35 23.78
C GLY A 127 23.23 -0.42 22.25
N ALA A 128 24.43 -0.51 21.69
CA ALA A 128 24.72 -0.41 20.25
C ALA A 128 24.04 -1.44 19.33
N LEU A 129 23.47 -2.53 19.86
CA LEU A 129 22.81 -3.59 19.11
C LEU A 129 21.41 -3.23 18.57
N ALA A 130 20.82 -2.13 19.03
CA ALA A 130 19.45 -1.76 18.65
C ALA A 130 19.31 -1.18 17.23
N LEU A 131 20.38 -0.73 16.60
CA LEU A 131 20.35 0.07 15.37
C LEU A 131 20.58 -0.73 14.07
N THR A 132 21.02 -1.98 14.14
CA THR A 132 21.49 -2.73 12.96
C THR A 132 20.42 -3.57 12.24
N GLU A 133 19.23 -3.77 12.80
CA GLU A 133 18.22 -4.71 12.29
C GLU A 133 17.07 -4.08 11.49
N SER A 134 17.17 -2.82 11.10
CA SER A 134 16.06 -2.10 10.43
C SER A 134 16.00 -2.26 8.91
N ALA A 135 16.95 -2.93 8.28
CA ALA A 135 17.01 -3.07 6.82
C ALA A 135 16.18 -4.28 6.34
N GLU A 136 15.11 -4.01 5.58
CA GLU A 136 14.42 -5.07 4.83
C GLU A 136 15.33 -5.70 3.77
N PRO A 137 15.25 -7.03 3.56
CA PRO A 137 15.97 -7.68 2.46
C PRO A 137 15.42 -7.17 1.12
N ARG A 138 16.19 -6.36 0.38
CA ARG A 138 15.79 -5.81 -0.93
C ARG A 138 15.29 -6.86 -1.93
N GLY A 139 15.82 -8.08 -1.86
CA GLY A 139 15.42 -9.19 -2.75
C GLY A 139 13.99 -9.69 -2.52
N SER A 140 13.50 -9.68 -1.27
CA SER A 140 12.14 -10.11 -0.93
C SER A 140 11.07 -9.21 -1.56
N ASN A 141 11.32 -7.89 -1.62
CA ASN A 141 10.42 -6.92 -2.20
C ASN A 141 10.25 -7.08 -3.72
N ILE A 142 11.34 -7.40 -4.45
CA ILE A 142 11.29 -7.63 -5.89
C ILE A 142 10.52 -8.92 -6.20
N ALA A 143 10.83 -10.03 -5.50
CA ALA A 143 10.14 -11.31 -5.69
C ALA A 143 8.64 -11.18 -5.42
N MET A 144 8.26 -10.56 -4.32
CA MET A 144 6.86 -10.34 -3.95
C MET A 144 6.13 -9.44 -4.96
N SER A 145 6.75 -8.35 -5.40
CA SER A 145 6.18 -7.44 -6.41
C SER A 145 5.97 -8.17 -7.75
N THR A 146 6.90 -9.04 -8.14
CA THR A 146 6.79 -9.88 -9.35
C THR A 146 5.63 -10.86 -9.23
N ILE A 147 5.49 -11.56 -8.10
CA ILE A 147 4.39 -12.49 -7.85
C ILE A 147 3.05 -11.77 -7.88
N ARG A 148 2.94 -10.59 -7.28
CA ARG A 148 1.73 -9.75 -7.33
C ARG A 148 1.40 -9.32 -8.76
N ALA A 149 2.40 -8.88 -9.54
CA ALA A 149 2.22 -8.51 -10.94
C ALA A 149 1.71 -9.68 -11.80
N LEU A 150 2.30 -10.87 -11.65
CA LEU A 150 1.86 -12.09 -12.34
C LEU A 150 0.44 -12.48 -11.94
N ARG A 151 0.10 -12.38 -10.64
CA ARG A 151 -1.25 -12.61 -10.12
C ARG A 151 -2.27 -11.67 -10.74
N PHE A 152 -2.02 -10.35 -10.74
CA PHE A 152 -2.91 -9.37 -11.38
C PHE A 152 -3.02 -9.59 -12.88
N THR A 153 -1.93 -9.94 -13.57
CA THR A 153 -1.95 -10.28 -14.99
C THR A 153 -2.86 -11.47 -15.27
N ALA A 154 -2.78 -12.51 -14.43
CA ALA A 154 -3.65 -13.68 -14.55
C ALA A 154 -5.13 -13.34 -14.28
N ILE A 155 -5.44 -12.60 -13.20
CA ILE A 155 -6.81 -12.18 -12.85
C ILE A 155 -7.41 -11.34 -13.97
N VAL A 156 -6.72 -10.31 -14.40
CA VAL A 156 -7.13 -9.39 -15.48
C VAL A 156 -7.29 -10.15 -16.79
N GLY A 157 -6.37 -11.07 -17.12
CA GLY A 157 -6.45 -11.92 -18.30
C GLY A 157 -7.65 -12.87 -18.30
N LEU A 158 -7.96 -13.51 -17.15
CA LEU A 158 -9.12 -14.39 -16.99
C LEU A 158 -10.44 -13.64 -17.17
N ILE A 159 -10.59 -12.46 -16.56
CA ILE A 159 -11.76 -11.60 -16.71
C ILE A 159 -11.88 -11.13 -18.15
N GLY A 160 -10.77 -10.73 -18.77
CA GLY A 160 -10.73 -10.30 -20.17
C GLY A 160 -11.12 -11.41 -21.14
N LEU A 161 -10.63 -12.62 -20.93
CA LEU A 161 -10.99 -13.78 -21.74
C LEU A 161 -12.50 -14.08 -21.64
N ALA A 162 -13.06 -14.06 -20.43
CA ALA A 162 -14.50 -14.21 -20.22
C ALA A 162 -15.29 -13.10 -20.95
N ALA A 163 -14.89 -11.84 -20.79
CA ALA A 163 -15.56 -10.70 -21.40
C ALA A 163 -15.52 -10.76 -22.95
N ILE A 164 -14.36 -11.06 -23.53
CA ILE A 164 -14.23 -11.20 -24.98
C ILE A 164 -15.08 -12.35 -25.51
N LEU A 165 -15.01 -13.53 -24.88
CA LEU A 165 -15.79 -14.70 -25.31
C LEU A 165 -17.29 -14.44 -25.24
N LEU A 166 -17.79 -13.87 -24.13
CA LEU A 166 -19.23 -13.73 -23.90
C LEU A 166 -19.85 -12.52 -24.62
N VAL A 167 -19.16 -11.37 -24.61
CA VAL A 167 -19.77 -10.09 -25.06
C VAL A 167 -19.36 -9.72 -26.47
N VAL A 168 -18.12 -10.05 -26.87
CA VAL A 168 -17.58 -9.64 -28.18
C VAL A 168 -17.68 -10.78 -29.17
N TRP A 169 -17.04 -11.90 -28.92
CA TRP A 169 -16.80 -12.96 -29.89
C TRP A 169 -18.05 -13.78 -30.22
N THR A 170 -18.66 -14.44 -29.21
CA THR A 170 -19.80 -15.32 -29.45
C THR A 170 -20.97 -14.63 -30.18
N PRO A 171 -21.40 -13.40 -29.80
CA PRO A 171 -22.44 -12.72 -30.51
C PRO A 171 -22.03 -12.24 -31.93
N LEU A 172 -20.73 -11.98 -32.16
CA LEU A 172 -20.21 -11.59 -33.46
C LEU A 172 -20.26 -12.76 -34.43
N ILE A 173 -19.75 -13.91 -34.04
CA ILE A 173 -19.69 -15.12 -34.86
C ILE A 173 -21.10 -15.66 -35.19
N ARG A 174 -22.02 -15.65 -34.25
CA ARG A 174 -23.42 -16.05 -34.51
C ARG A 174 -24.02 -15.24 -35.66
N ARG A 175 -23.84 -13.93 -35.66
CA ARG A 175 -24.33 -13.07 -36.76
C ARG A 175 -23.50 -13.23 -38.04
N GLY A 176 -22.23 -13.57 -37.95
CA GLY A 176 -21.34 -13.85 -39.06
C GLY A 176 -21.81 -15.09 -39.86
N ARG A 177 -22.19 -16.15 -39.14
CA ARG A 177 -22.68 -17.42 -39.71
C ARG A 177 -23.97 -17.27 -40.52
N GLU A 178 -24.82 -16.32 -40.15
CA GLU A 178 -26.04 -15.98 -40.91
C GLU A 178 -25.72 -15.35 -42.25
N ARG A 179 -24.53 -14.77 -42.44
CA ARG A 179 -24.12 -14.05 -43.66
C ARG A 179 -23.18 -14.86 -44.56
N ASP A 180 -22.15 -15.45 -43.93
CA ASP A 180 -21.11 -16.26 -44.56
C ASP A 180 -20.60 -17.26 -43.52
N SER A 181 -21.08 -18.48 -43.57
CA SER A 181 -20.77 -19.53 -42.60
C SER A 181 -19.31 -19.98 -42.72
N ALA A 182 -18.76 -20.10 -43.93
CA ALA A 182 -17.41 -20.61 -44.14
C ALA A 182 -16.34 -19.68 -43.53
N THR A 183 -16.46 -18.36 -43.80
CA THR A 183 -15.56 -17.38 -43.21
C THR A 183 -15.74 -17.28 -41.70
N ALA A 184 -16.98 -17.30 -41.20
CA ALA A 184 -17.23 -17.26 -39.76
C ALA A 184 -16.65 -18.48 -39.06
N ASP A 185 -16.72 -19.67 -39.62
CA ASP A 185 -16.21 -20.90 -39.06
C ASP A 185 -14.67 -20.96 -39.08
N ALA A 186 -14.03 -20.45 -40.16
CA ALA A 186 -12.56 -20.32 -40.21
C ALA A 186 -12.05 -19.35 -39.13
N ALA A 187 -12.69 -18.18 -39.00
CA ALA A 187 -12.35 -17.20 -37.98
C ALA A 187 -12.60 -17.73 -36.55
N ASP A 188 -13.72 -18.43 -36.34
CA ASP A 188 -14.10 -19.01 -35.06
C ASP A 188 -13.09 -20.09 -34.63
N THR A 189 -12.67 -20.95 -35.54
CA THR A 189 -11.67 -21.99 -35.32
C THR A 189 -10.35 -21.37 -34.90
N ALA A 190 -9.86 -20.37 -35.62
CA ALA A 190 -8.60 -19.69 -35.33
C ALA A 190 -8.63 -18.99 -33.97
N PHE A 191 -9.72 -18.24 -33.67
CA PHE A 191 -9.83 -17.54 -32.40
C PHE A 191 -9.97 -18.50 -31.22
N ARG A 192 -10.80 -19.55 -31.33
CA ARG A 192 -11.01 -20.54 -30.26
C ARG A 192 -9.74 -21.32 -29.93
N LEU A 193 -8.86 -21.57 -30.91
CA LEU A 193 -7.54 -22.16 -30.65
C LEU A 193 -6.73 -21.26 -29.70
N ILE A 194 -6.72 -19.94 -29.95
CA ILE A 194 -6.06 -18.98 -29.06
C ILE A 194 -6.76 -18.89 -27.70
N ALA A 195 -8.08 -18.77 -27.70
CA ALA A 195 -8.86 -18.74 -26.47
C ALA A 195 -8.62 -19.99 -25.60
N HIS A 196 -8.49 -21.16 -26.23
CA HIS A 196 -8.16 -22.40 -25.53
C HIS A 196 -6.75 -22.36 -24.91
N ARG A 197 -5.75 -21.84 -25.63
CA ARG A 197 -4.38 -21.64 -25.08
C ARG A 197 -4.38 -20.66 -23.91
N LEU A 198 -5.09 -19.56 -24.01
CA LEU A 198 -5.23 -18.57 -22.93
C LEU A 198 -6.03 -19.11 -21.73
N ALA A 199 -7.03 -19.99 -21.99
CA ALA A 199 -7.78 -20.69 -20.94
C ALA A 199 -6.91 -21.71 -20.15
N TRP A 200 -5.76 -22.11 -20.67
CA TRP A 200 -4.72 -22.83 -19.94
C TRP A 200 -3.72 -21.87 -19.29
N LEU A 201 -3.22 -20.90 -20.05
CA LEU A 201 -2.15 -20.01 -19.63
C LEU A 201 -2.51 -19.21 -18.35
N PHE A 202 -3.65 -18.52 -18.36
CA PHE A 202 -4.01 -17.64 -17.23
C PHE A 202 -4.30 -18.40 -15.93
N PRO A 203 -5.06 -19.51 -15.91
CA PRO A 203 -5.22 -20.29 -14.69
C PRO A 203 -3.90 -20.86 -14.17
N LEU A 204 -3.03 -21.41 -15.05
CA LEU A 204 -1.72 -21.92 -14.65
C LEU A 204 -0.84 -20.81 -14.08
N LEU A 205 -0.85 -19.62 -14.69
CA LEU A 205 -0.15 -18.44 -14.18
C LEU A 205 -0.68 -18.04 -12.80
N LEU A 206 -2.01 -18.05 -12.59
CA LEU A 206 -2.62 -17.74 -11.31
C LEU A 206 -2.25 -18.79 -10.25
N ILE A 207 -2.28 -20.07 -10.60
CA ILE A 207 -1.86 -21.18 -9.72
C ILE A 207 -0.40 -21.00 -9.31
N ALA A 208 0.50 -20.79 -10.28
CA ALA A 208 1.92 -20.60 -10.02
C ALA A 208 2.21 -19.39 -9.12
N ALA A 209 1.57 -18.24 -9.42
CA ALA A 209 1.69 -17.03 -8.60
C ALA A 209 1.09 -17.23 -7.18
N THR A 210 0.01 -17.99 -7.06
CA THR A 210 -0.63 -18.29 -5.77
C THR A 210 0.21 -19.24 -4.93
N LEU A 211 0.79 -20.27 -5.52
CA LEU A 211 1.71 -21.19 -4.84
C LEU A 211 3.03 -20.51 -4.46
N GLY A 212 3.57 -19.65 -5.34
CA GLY A 212 4.79 -18.88 -5.07
C GLY A 212 4.61 -17.79 -4.01
N TYR A 213 3.38 -17.35 -3.77
CA TYR A 213 3.08 -16.33 -2.76
C TYR A 213 3.45 -16.80 -1.35
N VAL A 214 3.11 -18.03 -0.97
CA VAL A 214 3.30 -18.54 0.41
C VAL A 214 4.77 -18.53 0.84
N PRO A 215 5.73 -19.13 0.09
CA PRO A 215 7.13 -19.07 0.48
C PRO A 215 7.71 -17.64 0.41
N ALA A 216 7.28 -16.82 -0.55
CA ALA A 216 7.76 -15.45 -0.67
C ALA A 216 7.29 -14.58 0.52
N GLU A 217 6.04 -14.73 0.95
CA GLU A 217 5.48 -14.04 2.12
C GLU A 217 6.14 -14.52 3.41
N ALA A 218 6.29 -15.84 3.60
CA ALA A 218 6.99 -16.42 4.74
C ALA A 218 8.41 -15.86 4.86
N TRP A 219 9.12 -15.77 3.74
CA TRP A 219 10.48 -15.22 3.69
C TRP A 219 10.53 -13.71 3.97
N SER A 220 9.64 -12.93 3.33
CA SER A 220 9.61 -11.46 3.49
C SER A 220 9.29 -11.02 4.93
N GLN A 221 8.40 -11.76 5.61
CA GLN A 221 7.99 -11.45 6.98
C GLN A 221 8.78 -12.24 8.05
N GLY A 222 9.64 -13.17 7.62
CA GLY A 222 10.46 -14.02 8.50
C GLY A 222 9.59 -14.91 9.41
N ILE A 223 8.46 -15.43 8.90
CA ILE A 223 7.54 -16.35 9.56
C ILE A 223 7.59 -17.73 8.90
N SER A 224 7.00 -18.75 9.52
CA SER A 224 6.91 -20.06 8.88
C SER A 224 5.85 -20.07 7.77
N MET A 225 5.99 -20.97 6.77
CA MET A 225 4.97 -21.13 5.72
C MET A 225 3.60 -21.50 6.29
N ARG A 226 3.58 -22.23 7.43
CA ARG A 226 2.34 -22.56 8.15
C ARG A 226 1.65 -21.32 8.69
N ASP A 227 2.44 -20.41 9.27
CA ASP A 227 1.94 -19.19 9.88
C ASP A 227 1.31 -18.23 8.85
N VAL A 228 1.74 -18.30 7.58
CA VAL A 228 1.12 -17.52 6.48
C VAL A 228 -0.38 -17.86 6.36
N PHE A 229 -0.79 -19.11 6.59
CA PHE A 229 -2.19 -19.52 6.50
C PHE A 229 -3.04 -19.05 7.70
N GLU A 230 -2.43 -18.64 8.80
CA GLU A 230 -3.12 -17.98 9.91
C GLU A 230 -3.45 -16.52 9.59
N LEU A 231 -2.71 -15.91 8.66
CA LEU A 231 -2.98 -14.56 8.17
C LEU A 231 -4.18 -14.56 7.22
N ARG A 232 -4.98 -13.48 7.26
CA ARG A 232 -6.11 -13.27 6.32
C ARG A 232 -5.69 -13.42 4.86
N GLN A 233 -4.52 -12.90 4.51
CA GLN A 233 -3.96 -13.02 3.16
C GLN A 233 -3.71 -14.47 2.75
N GLY A 234 -3.26 -15.34 3.65
CA GLY A 234 -3.09 -16.77 3.39
C GLY A 234 -4.43 -17.48 3.14
N GLN A 235 -5.48 -17.13 3.90
CA GLN A 235 -6.84 -17.68 3.70
C GLN A 235 -7.41 -17.27 2.33
N ILE A 236 -7.23 -16.01 1.93
CA ILE A 236 -7.63 -15.52 0.60
C ILE A 236 -6.82 -16.21 -0.50
N ASN A 237 -5.57 -16.51 -0.24
CA ASN A 237 -4.72 -17.25 -1.16
C ASN A 237 -5.24 -18.66 -1.43
N ILE A 238 -5.80 -19.35 -0.43
CA ILE A 238 -6.50 -20.64 -0.61
C ILE A 238 -7.73 -20.45 -1.51
N ALA A 239 -8.55 -19.44 -1.25
CA ALA A 239 -9.74 -19.16 -2.07
C ALA A 239 -9.34 -18.86 -3.54
N MET A 240 -8.27 -18.11 -3.75
CA MET A 240 -7.72 -17.86 -5.09
C MET A 240 -7.25 -19.15 -5.79
N LEU A 241 -6.64 -20.08 -5.06
CA LEU A 241 -6.23 -21.36 -5.62
C LEU A 241 -7.45 -22.18 -6.08
N VAL A 242 -8.51 -22.22 -5.26
CA VAL A 242 -9.77 -22.89 -5.63
C VAL A 242 -10.40 -22.25 -6.87
N LEU A 243 -10.44 -20.93 -6.94
CA LEU A 243 -10.91 -20.21 -8.12
C LEU A 243 -10.04 -20.50 -9.34
N ALA A 244 -8.69 -20.49 -9.20
CA ALA A 244 -7.79 -20.78 -10.30
C ALA A 244 -7.98 -22.21 -10.86
N LEU A 245 -8.17 -23.19 -9.99
CA LEU A 245 -8.44 -24.57 -10.40
C LEU A 245 -9.81 -24.69 -11.09
N SER A 246 -10.83 -23.99 -10.60
CA SER A 246 -12.18 -23.99 -11.22
C SER A 246 -12.24 -23.21 -12.53
N ALA A 247 -11.35 -22.22 -12.73
CA ALA A 247 -11.26 -21.42 -13.96
C ALA A 247 -11.01 -22.30 -15.18
N LEU A 248 -10.13 -23.28 -15.05
CA LEU A 248 -9.70 -24.09 -16.18
C LEU A 248 -10.87 -24.83 -16.87
N PRO A 249 -11.63 -25.73 -16.22
CA PRO A 249 -12.73 -26.45 -16.86
C PRO A 249 -13.84 -25.48 -17.32
N LEU A 250 -14.09 -24.41 -16.56
CA LEU A 250 -15.10 -23.41 -16.88
C LEU A 250 -14.79 -22.68 -18.20
N LEU A 251 -13.58 -22.11 -18.32
CA LEU A 251 -13.16 -21.36 -19.49
C LEU A 251 -12.93 -22.24 -20.71
N LEU A 252 -12.44 -23.46 -20.54
CA LEU A 252 -12.32 -24.42 -21.64
C LEU A 252 -13.69 -24.77 -22.24
N ARG A 253 -14.71 -24.96 -21.41
CA ARG A 253 -16.09 -25.16 -21.88
C ARG A 253 -16.65 -23.91 -22.53
N THR A 254 -16.42 -22.73 -21.95
CA THR A 254 -16.86 -21.44 -22.52
C THR A 254 -16.20 -21.18 -23.89
N ALA A 255 -14.91 -21.49 -24.02
CA ALA A 255 -14.18 -21.38 -25.27
C ALA A 255 -14.72 -22.31 -26.39
N ARG A 256 -15.29 -23.47 -26.03
CA ARG A 256 -15.95 -24.39 -26.99
C ARG A 256 -17.36 -23.94 -27.39
N GLY A 257 -17.91 -22.95 -26.70
CA GLY A 257 -19.28 -22.50 -26.84
C GLY A 257 -20.19 -23.14 -25.80
N GLY A 258 -21.16 -22.41 -25.32
CA GLY A 258 -22.08 -22.88 -24.28
C GLY A 258 -23.37 -22.08 -24.22
N GLY A 259 -24.35 -22.66 -23.48
CA GLY A 259 -25.63 -22.04 -23.24
C GLY A 259 -25.60 -20.91 -22.20
N ARG A 260 -26.78 -20.33 -21.94
CA ARG A 260 -26.95 -19.21 -20.99
C ARG A 260 -26.43 -19.49 -19.58
N TRP A 261 -26.54 -20.72 -19.11
CA TRP A 261 -26.08 -21.11 -17.77
C TRP A 261 -24.54 -21.10 -17.64
N LEU A 262 -23.84 -21.54 -18.71
CA LEU A 262 -22.39 -21.47 -18.74
C LEU A 262 -21.91 -20.00 -18.81
N ALA A 263 -22.60 -19.17 -19.57
CA ALA A 263 -22.33 -17.73 -19.61
C ALA A 263 -22.53 -17.07 -18.24
N ALA A 264 -23.64 -17.40 -17.56
CA ALA A 264 -23.90 -16.91 -16.20
C ALA A 264 -22.83 -17.37 -15.21
N ALA A 265 -22.44 -18.65 -15.23
CA ALA A 265 -21.39 -19.21 -14.37
C ALA A 265 -20.03 -18.51 -14.61
N THR A 266 -19.69 -18.26 -15.89
CA THR A 266 -18.44 -17.55 -16.25
C THR A 266 -18.47 -16.09 -15.80
N THR A 267 -19.61 -15.43 -15.87
CA THR A 267 -19.77 -14.05 -15.37
C THR A 267 -19.64 -13.99 -13.85
N LEU A 268 -20.33 -14.88 -13.14
CA LEU A 268 -20.21 -14.98 -11.67
C LEU A 268 -18.79 -15.30 -11.23
N PHE A 269 -18.11 -16.19 -11.94
CA PHE A 269 -16.69 -16.48 -11.71
C PHE A 269 -15.82 -15.23 -11.88
N ALA A 270 -16.01 -14.46 -12.96
CA ALA A 270 -15.25 -13.23 -13.20
C ALA A 270 -15.47 -12.19 -12.07
N ILE A 271 -16.71 -12.07 -11.58
CA ILE A 271 -17.06 -11.19 -10.45
C ILE A 271 -16.38 -11.70 -9.17
N ALA A 272 -16.50 -12.99 -8.86
CA ALA A 272 -15.88 -13.58 -7.67
C ALA A 272 -14.36 -13.37 -7.67
N LEU A 273 -13.73 -13.56 -8.83
CA LEU A 273 -12.29 -13.34 -8.99
C LEU A 273 -11.91 -11.87 -8.80
N ALA A 274 -12.74 -10.94 -9.31
CA ALA A 274 -12.51 -9.50 -9.13
C ALA A 274 -12.63 -9.03 -7.67
N CYS A 275 -13.42 -9.73 -6.85
CA CYS A 275 -13.55 -9.42 -5.42
C CYS A 275 -12.33 -9.83 -4.59
N THR A 276 -11.52 -10.79 -5.05
CA THR A 276 -10.45 -11.37 -4.23
C THR A 276 -9.37 -10.39 -3.78
N PRO A 277 -8.87 -9.41 -4.59
CA PRO A 277 -7.85 -8.47 -4.14
C PRO A 277 -8.33 -7.55 -3.00
N GLY A 278 -9.56 -7.04 -3.10
CA GLY A 278 -10.13 -6.14 -2.10
C GLY A 278 -10.46 -6.78 -0.74
N LEU A 279 -10.47 -8.12 -0.65
CA LEU A 279 -10.66 -8.82 0.61
C LEU A 279 -9.43 -8.76 1.52
N SER A 280 -8.28 -8.36 1.01
CA SER A 280 -7.03 -8.16 1.74
C SER A 280 -6.41 -6.81 1.39
N GLY A 281 -5.42 -6.36 2.16
CA GLY A 281 -4.75 -5.09 1.97
C GLY A 281 -5.59 -3.88 2.41
N HIS A 282 -5.28 -2.70 1.89
CA HIS A 282 -5.80 -1.41 2.36
C HIS A 282 -7.32 -1.29 2.33
N ALA A 283 -7.99 -1.89 1.33
CA ALA A 283 -9.45 -1.85 1.23
C ALA A 283 -10.15 -2.55 2.41
N SER A 284 -9.53 -3.59 2.98
CA SER A 284 -10.08 -4.35 4.10
C SER A 284 -9.88 -3.69 5.47
N ALA A 285 -8.94 -2.76 5.59
CA ALA A 285 -8.59 -2.07 6.82
C ALA A 285 -9.29 -0.70 6.98
N GLN A 286 -10.04 -0.24 5.98
CA GLN A 286 -10.81 1.00 6.04
C GLN A 286 -12.07 0.89 6.90
N GLN A 287 -12.54 2.01 7.50
CA GLN A 287 -13.74 2.04 8.36
C GLN A 287 -15.00 1.47 7.69
N SER A 288 -15.17 1.64 6.38
CA SER A 288 -16.27 1.04 5.60
C SER A 288 -15.72 -0.02 4.65
N ALA A 289 -15.08 -1.05 5.18
CA ALA A 289 -14.38 -2.07 4.41
C ALA A 289 -15.20 -2.63 3.22
N TRP A 290 -16.49 -2.91 3.41
CA TRP A 290 -17.37 -3.43 2.36
C TRP A 290 -17.47 -2.49 1.15
N LEU A 291 -17.51 -1.17 1.38
CA LEU A 291 -17.60 -0.17 0.32
C LEU A 291 -16.29 -0.09 -0.48
N TRP A 292 -15.15 -0.09 0.23
CA TRP A 292 -13.84 -0.07 -0.42
C TRP A 292 -13.55 -1.37 -1.17
N GLN A 293 -13.99 -2.51 -0.63
CA GLN A 293 -13.94 -3.80 -1.32
C GLN A 293 -14.78 -3.80 -2.60
N LEU A 294 -15.95 -3.14 -2.58
CA LEU A 294 -16.79 -2.96 -3.77
C LEU A 294 -16.12 -2.06 -4.81
N VAL A 295 -15.54 -0.92 -4.39
CA VAL A 295 -14.79 -0.02 -5.27
C VAL A 295 -13.62 -0.74 -5.93
N ASP A 296 -12.86 -1.51 -5.16
CA ASP A 296 -11.74 -2.31 -5.67
C ASP A 296 -12.20 -3.41 -6.62
N ALA A 297 -13.27 -4.13 -6.29
CA ALA A 297 -13.83 -5.16 -7.16
C ALA A 297 -14.29 -4.57 -8.51
N ILE A 298 -14.95 -3.40 -8.51
CA ILE A 298 -15.32 -2.68 -9.74
C ILE A 298 -14.06 -2.27 -10.51
N HIS A 299 -13.03 -1.78 -9.82
CA HIS A 299 -11.76 -1.40 -10.43
C HIS A 299 -11.08 -2.59 -11.14
N VAL A 300 -10.96 -3.72 -10.44
CA VAL A 300 -10.36 -4.95 -10.99
C VAL A 300 -11.19 -5.53 -12.13
N LEU A 301 -12.53 -5.53 -12.02
CA LEU A 301 -13.41 -5.97 -13.09
C LEU A 301 -13.27 -5.08 -14.32
N ALA A 302 -13.22 -3.77 -14.15
CA ALA A 302 -13.04 -2.79 -15.22
C ALA A 302 -11.66 -2.93 -15.88
N ALA A 303 -10.59 -3.11 -15.10
CA ALA A 303 -9.25 -3.41 -15.61
C ALA A 303 -9.22 -4.73 -16.41
N GLY A 304 -9.93 -5.76 -15.93
CA GLY A 304 -10.06 -7.03 -16.62
C GLY A 304 -10.80 -6.92 -17.95
N VAL A 305 -11.92 -6.21 -17.95
CA VAL A 305 -12.72 -6.00 -19.18
C VAL A 305 -11.94 -5.20 -20.22
N TRP A 306 -11.31 -4.11 -19.84
CA TRP A 306 -10.55 -3.26 -20.77
C TRP A 306 -9.15 -3.81 -21.05
N GLY A 307 -8.30 -3.87 -20.03
CA GLY A 307 -6.91 -4.28 -20.16
C GLY A 307 -6.76 -5.77 -20.49
N GLY A 308 -7.51 -6.64 -19.79
CA GLY A 308 -7.53 -8.07 -20.09
C GLY A 308 -8.11 -8.37 -21.47
N GLY A 309 -9.13 -7.64 -21.89
CA GLY A 309 -9.66 -7.72 -23.26
C GLY A 309 -8.61 -7.36 -24.31
N LEU A 310 -7.77 -6.34 -24.08
CA LEU A 310 -6.64 -5.98 -24.95
C LEU A 310 -5.59 -7.10 -25.00
N LEU A 311 -5.23 -7.69 -23.85
CA LEU A 311 -4.30 -8.83 -23.82
C LEU A 311 -4.79 -10.01 -24.66
N VAL A 312 -6.07 -10.34 -24.57
CA VAL A 312 -6.69 -11.41 -25.36
C VAL A 312 -6.72 -11.06 -26.86
N LEU A 313 -7.08 -9.83 -27.21
CA LEU A 313 -7.13 -9.37 -28.60
C LEU A 313 -5.75 -9.23 -29.23
N ALA A 314 -4.71 -8.88 -28.47
CA ALA A 314 -3.33 -8.79 -28.98
C ALA A 314 -2.84 -10.12 -29.57
N VAL A 315 -3.30 -11.24 -29.01
CA VAL A 315 -2.94 -12.58 -29.50
C VAL A 315 -4.02 -13.13 -30.44
N GLY A 316 -5.31 -12.86 -30.15
CA GLY A 316 -6.44 -13.40 -30.89
C GLY A 316 -6.67 -12.73 -32.25
N ALA A 317 -6.54 -11.40 -32.33
CA ALA A 317 -6.77 -10.67 -33.57
C ALA A 317 -5.78 -11.04 -34.71
N PRO A 318 -4.46 -11.21 -34.46
CA PRO A 318 -3.53 -11.71 -35.48
C PRO A 318 -3.90 -13.09 -36.00
N ALA A 319 -4.39 -13.99 -35.16
CA ALA A 319 -4.80 -15.34 -35.58
C ALA A 319 -6.02 -15.27 -36.50
N VAL A 320 -7.02 -14.47 -36.18
CA VAL A 320 -8.18 -14.21 -37.00
C VAL A 320 -7.79 -13.53 -38.32
N TYR A 321 -6.88 -12.56 -38.26
CA TYR A 321 -6.37 -11.85 -39.43
C TYR A 321 -5.74 -12.81 -40.46
N ARG A 322 -4.96 -13.81 -40.02
CA ARG A 322 -4.32 -14.80 -40.87
C ARG A 322 -5.30 -15.84 -41.42
N ALA A 323 -6.38 -16.13 -40.71
CA ALA A 323 -7.36 -17.13 -41.08
C ALA A 323 -8.46 -16.60 -42.03
N THR A 324 -8.49 -15.28 -42.31
CA THR A 324 -9.53 -14.65 -43.14
C THR A 324 -8.95 -14.04 -44.42
N THR A 325 -9.77 -14.03 -45.51
CA THR A 325 -9.40 -13.41 -46.78
C THR A 325 -9.51 -11.87 -46.72
N SER A 326 -8.91 -11.16 -47.69
CA SER A 326 -8.95 -9.69 -47.75
C SER A 326 -10.37 -9.12 -47.74
N GLU A 327 -11.29 -9.79 -48.41
CA GLU A 327 -12.70 -9.34 -48.56
C GLU A 327 -13.49 -9.46 -47.25
N THR A 328 -13.28 -10.54 -46.52
CA THR A 328 -14.05 -10.86 -45.30
C THR A 328 -13.40 -10.33 -44.01
N ARG A 329 -12.11 -10.01 -44.05
CA ARG A 329 -11.29 -9.53 -42.93
C ARG A 329 -11.77 -8.20 -42.37
N ALA A 330 -12.00 -7.20 -43.25
CA ALA A 330 -12.34 -5.84 -42.83
C ALA A 330 -13.69 -5.77 -42.06
N PRO A 331 -14.78 -6.38 -42.52
CA PRO A 331 -16.06 -6.41 -41.79
C PRO A 331 -15.94 -7.10 -40.43
N LEU A 332 -15.18 -8.19 -40.33
CA LEU A 332 -15.01 -8.95 -39.10
C LEU A 332 -14.20 -8.15 -38.05
N LEU A 333 -13.04 -7.61 -38.43
CA LEU A 333 -12.23 -6.76 -37.56
C LEU A 333 -12.99 -5.52 -37.11
N HIS A 334 -13.74 -4.88 -38.03
CA HIS A 334 -14.59 -3.76 -37.65
C HIS A 334 -15.67 -4.16 -36.63
N GLY A 335 -16.24 -5.35 -36.77
CA GLY A 335 -17.17 -5.93 -35.80
C GLY A 335 -16.57 -6.13 -34.43
N ILE A 336 -15.32 -6.67 -34.33
CA ILE A 336 -14.56 -6.84 -33.12
C ILE A 336 -14.30 -5.47 -32.46
N VAL A 337 -13.72 -4.53 -33.22
CA VAL A 337 -13.38 -3.19 -32.74
C VAL A 337 -14.61 -2.47 -32.19
N ARG A 338 -15.70 -2.43 -32.93
CA ARG A 338 -16.93 -1.74 -32.53
C ARG A 338 -17.52 -2.29 -31.23
N ARG A 339 -17.56 -3.62 -31.07
CA ARG A 339 -18.09 -4.27 -29.85
C ARG A 339 -17.17 -4.08 -28.69
N PHE A 340 -15.87 -4.32 -28.89
CA PHE A 340 -14.86 -4.16 -27.87
C PHE A 340 -14.75 -2.69 -27.39
N THR A 341 -14.73 -1.72 -28.31
CA THR A 341 -14.68 -0.30 -27.94
C THR A 341 -15.83 0.12 -27.03
N ARG A 342 -17.06 -0.35 -27.29
CA ARG A 342 -18.20 -0.05 -26.40
C ARG A 342 -18.01 -0.61 -25.00
N LEU A 343 -17.55 -1.85 -24.91
CA LEU A 343 -17.27 -2.52 -23.65
C LEU A 343 -16.09 -1.87 -22.93
N ALA A 344 -15.01 -1.60 -23.67
CA ALA A 344 -13.79 -0.96 -23.17
C ALA A 344 -14.04 0.46 -22.65
N MET A 345 -14.91 1.25 -23.28
CA MET A 345 -15.25 2.60 -22.82
C MET A 345 -15.97 2.57 -21.47
N VAL A 346 -16.89 1.62 -21.26
CA VAL A 346 -17.54 1.43 -19.96
C VAL A 346 -16.50 1.04 -18.90
N GLY A 347 -15.63 0.08 -19.22
CA GLY A 347 -14.55 -0.33 -18.35
C GLY A 347 -13.59 0.82 -18.03
N LEU A 348 -13.15 1.59 -19.05
CA LEU A 348 -12.23 2.71 -18.85
C LEU A 348 -12.82 3.80 -17.95
N VAL A 349 -14.10 4.18 -18.14
CA VAL A 349 -14.78 5.17 -17.30
C VAL A 349 -14.85 4.66 -15.86
N ALA A 350 -15.25 3.40 -15.65
CA ALA A 350 -15.31 2.79 -14.32
C ALA A 350 -13.91 2.74 -13.67
N LEU A 351 -12.87 2.38 -14.45
CA LEU A 351 -11.48 2.33 -13.98
C LEU A 351 -10.97 3.71 -13.54
N LEU A 352 -11.24 4.75 -14.33
CA LEU A 352 -10.82 6.12 -14.02
C LEU A 352 -11.54 6.64 -12.77
N LEU A 353 -12.85 6.45 -12.67
CA LEU A 353 -13.62 6.88 -11.51
C LEU A 353 -13.14 6.18 -10.23
N THR A 354 -13.08 4.85 -10.23
CA THR A 354 -12.66 4.09 -9.05
C THR A 354 -11.20 4.33 -8.69
N GLY A 355 -10.32 4.43 -9.70
CA GLY A 355 -8.91 4.71 -9.50
C GLY A 355 -8.65 6.12 -8.94
N THR A 356 -9.38 7.13 -9.41
CA THR A 356 -9.27 8.51 -8.89
C THR A 356 -9.76 8.59 -7.45
N VAL A 357 -10.92 7.99 -7.14
CA VAL A 357 -11.44 7.93 -5.76
C VAL A 357 -10.44 7.25 -4.84
N ALA A 358 -9.93 6.08 -5.24
CA ALA A 358 -8.93 5.36 -4.45
C ALA A 358 -7.64 6.16 -4.28
N ALA A 359 -7.15 6.82 -5.33
CA ALA A 359 -5.92 7.62 -5.27
C ALA A 359 -6.05 8.81 -4.31
N ILE A 360 -7.17 9.56 -4.36
CA ILE A 360 -7.40 10.72 -3.48
C ILE A 360 -7.49 10.27 -2.02
N VAL A 361 -8.28 9.22 -1.75
CA VAL A 361 -8.52 8.77 -0.37
C VAL A 361 -7.28 8.12 0.23
N LEU A 362 -6.57 7.27 -0.52
CA LEU A 362 -5.37 6.59 -0.03
C LEU A 362 -4.17 7.52 0.08
N ALA A 363 -4.05 8.54 -0.76
CA ALA A 363 -2.98 9.54 -0.65
C ALA A 363 -3.12 10.44 0.58
N GLY A 364 -4.34 10.63 1.10
CA GLY A 364 -4.62 11.52 2.23
C GLY A 364 -4.43 13.00 1.94
N SER A 365 -3.51 13.37 1.04
CA SER A 365 -3.26 14.74 0.59
C SER A 365 -2.85 14.78 -0.88
N VAL A 366 -3.13 15.91 -1.55
CA VAL A 366 -2.75 16.08 -2.97
C VAL A 366 -1.23 16.13 -3.17
N PRO A 367 -0.44 16.79 -2.32
CA PRO A 367 1.03 16.77 -2.40
C PRO A 367 1.63 15.36 -2.32
N ALA A 368 1.07 14.45 -1.54
CA ALA A 368 1.56 13.08 -1.43
C ALA A 368 1.59 12.31 -2.76
N LEU A 369 0.83 12.75 -3.77
CA LEU A 369 0.86 12.15 -5.11
C LEU A 369 2.20 12.35 -5.85
N TRP A 370 2.95 13.39 -5.56
CA TRP A 370 4.27 13.63 -6.16
C TRP A 370 5.43 13.61 -5.16
N GLU A 371 5.17 13.79 -3.89
CA GLU A 371 6.19 13.74 -2.84
C GLU A 371 6.52 12.31 -2.44
N GLU A 372 5.49 11.44 -2.33
CA GLU A 372 5.63 10.07 -1.89
C GLU A 372 5.91 9.09 -3.04
N THR A 373 6.67 8.02 -2.75
CA THR A 373 6.97 6.97 -3.74
C THR A 373 5.71 6.28 -4.24
N TRP A 374 4.75 6.03 -3.35
CA TRP A 374 3.45 5.44 -3.71
C TRP A 374 2.70 6.33 -4.71
N GLY A 375 2.58 7.62 -4.44
CA GLY A 375 1.92 8.59 -5.30
C GLY A 375 2.58 8.70 -6.68
N ARG A 376 3.91 8.75 -6.72
CA ARG A 376 4.67 8.77 -8.00
C ARG A 376 4.38 7.55 -8.88
N ILE A 377 4.21 6.36 -8.28
CA ILE A 377 3.85 5.15 -9.04
C ILE A 377 2.40 5.23 -9.53
N VAL A 378 1.47 5.80 -8.75
CA VAL A 378 0.09 6.07 -9.20
C VAL A 378 0.11 7.00 -10.42
N LEU A 379 0.87 8.11 -10.37
CA LEU A 379 1.02 9.01 -11.51
C LEU A 379 1.64 8.34 -12.73
N ALA A 380 2.66 7.50 -12.55
CA ALA A 380 3.25 6.70 -13.62
C ALA A 380 2.22 5.77 -14.27
N LYS A 381 1.33 5.12 -13.48
CA LYS A 381 0.23 4.32 -14.02
C LYS A 381 -0.76 5.16 -14.83
N VAL A 382 -1.10 6.36 -14.36
CA VAL A 382 -1.98 7.28 -15.11
C VAL A 382 -1.36 7.62 -16.46
N VAL A 383 -0.07 7.95 -16.51
CA VAL A 383 0.65 8.21 -17.78
C VAL A 383 0.59 7.01 -18.72
N VAL A 384 0.83 5.80 -18.22
CA VAL A 384 0.76 4.57 -19.02
C VAL A 384 -0.67 4.34 -19.57
N VAL A 385 -1.71 4.58 -18.77
CA VAL A 385 -3.12 4.49 -19.21
C VAL A 385 -3.42 5.54 -20.29
N VAL A 386 -2.97 6.77 -20.12
CA VAL A 386 -3.13 7.84 -21.12
C VAL A 386 -2.44 7.47 -22.42
N MET A 387 -1.21 6.92 -22.35
CA MET A 387 -0.49 6.44 -23.54
C MET A 387 -1.24 5.31 -24.25
N ALA A 388 -1.81 4.35 -23.50
CA ALA A 388 -2.61 3.27 -24.11
C ALA A 388 -3.85 3.82 -24.82
N VAL A 389 -4.58 4.76 -24.22
CA VAL A 389 -5.75 5.40 -24.84
C VAL A 389 -5.35 6.24 -26.05
N ALA A 390 -4.23 6.95 -26.01
CA ALA A 390 -3.70 7.71 -27.14
C ALA A 390 -3.32 6.78 -28.32
N THR A 391 -2.62 5.68 -28.06
CA THR A 391 -2.26 4.66 -29.05
C THR A 391 -3.52 4.09 -29.71
N ALA A 392 -4.56 3.73 -28.94
CA ALA A 392 -5.85 3.28 -29.44
C ALA A 392 -6.53 4.32 -30.34
N SER A 393 -6.41 5.60 -30.02
CA SER A 393 -7.05 6.70 -30.75
C SER A 393 -6.37 6.97 -32.08
N ILE A 394 -5.05 6.85 -32.14
CA ILE A 394 -4.26 7.00 -33.38
C ILE A 394 -4.49 5.82 -34.31
N ALA A 395 -4.48 4.60 -33.78
CA ALA A 395 -4.63 3.37 -34.55
C ALA A 395 -6.00 3.23 -35.22
N ARG A 396 -7.05 3.80 -34.64
CA ARG A 396 -8.41 3.79 -35.25
C ARG A 396 -8.47 4.55 -36.56
N ARG A 397 -7.49 5.40 -36.87
CA ARG A 397 -7.42 6.18 -38.12
C ARG A 397 -6.75 5.43 -39.29
N ALA A 398 -6.05 4.32 -39.03
CA ALA A 398 -5.30 3.57 -40.04
C ALA A 398 -5.46 2.04 -39.84
N THR A 399 -6.31 1.43 -40.68
CA THR A 399 -6.64 0.00 -40.64
C THR A 399 -5.44 -0.93 -40.84
N SER A 400 -4.39 -0.49 -41.52
CA SER A 400 -3.16 -1.27 -41.76
C SER A 400 -2.28 -1.44 -40.50
N SER A 401 -2.48 -0.62 -39.45
CA SER A 401 -1.69 -0.65 -38.21
C SER A 401 -2.45 -1.26 -37.02
N PHE A 402 -3.67 -1.76 -37.19
CA PHE A 402 -4.54 -2.23 -36.11
C PHE A 402 -3.87 -3.27 -35.22
N VAL A 403 -3.28 -4.32 -35.81
CA VAL A 403 -2.63 -5.41 -35.03
C VAL A 403 -1.47 -4.87 -34.18
N ARG A 404 -0.58 -4.07 -34.80
CA ARG A 404 0.56 -3.46 -34.09
C ARG A 404 0.14 -2.52 -32.96
N ALA A 405 -0.96 -1.82 -33.16
CA ALA A 405 -1.48 -0.93 -32.12
C ALA A 405 -2.03 -1.69 -30.92
N VAL A 406 -2.80 -2.76 -31.15
CA VAL A 406 -3.31 -3.62 -30.05
C VAL A 406 -2.16 -4.30 -29.31
N GLU A 407 -1.09 -4.72 -30.01
CA GLU A 407 0.13 -5.25 -29.37
C GLU A 407 0.83 -4.20 -28.50
N ALA A 408 0.95 -2.96 -28.98
CA ALA A 408 1.53 -1.85 -28.22
C ALA A 408 0.67 -1.49 -27.00
N GLU A 409 -0.66 -1.44 -27.13
CA GLU A 409 -1.58 -1.23 -26.03
C GLU A 409 -1.46 -2.36 -24.99
N ALA A 410 -1.37 -3.62 -25.42
CA ALA A 410 -1.20 -4.77 -24.53
C ALA A 410 0.12 -4.70 -23.73
N LEU A 411 1.20 -4.24 -24.36
CA LEU A 411 2.48 -3.99 -23.66
C LEU A 411 2.32 -2.92 -22.57
N LEU A 412 1.64 -1.82 -22.86
CA LEU A 412 1.36 -0.77 -21.88
C LEU A 412 0.51 -1.30 -20.71
N ILE A 413 -0.48 -2.16 -20.98
CA ILE A 413 -1.25 -2.84 -19.93
C ILE A 413 -0.35 -3.72 -19.05
N ILE A 414 0.58 -4.48 -19.64
CA ILE A 414 1.55 -5.29 -18.87
C ILE A 414 2.42 -4.39 -17.96
N ILE A 415 2.87 -3.25 -18.47
CA ILE A 415 3.61 -2.26 -17.67
C ILE A 415 2.75 -1.73 -16.52
N ALA A 416 1.48 -1.37 -16.77
CA ALA A 416 0.55 -0.92 -15.73
C ALA A 416 0.32 -2.00 -14.65
N LEU A 417 0.25 -3.28 -15.03
CA LEU A 417 0.11 -4.40 -14.11
C LEU A 417 1.40 -4.66 -13.31
N ALA A 418 2.57 -4.48 -13.92
CA ALA A 418 3.86 -4.52 -13.22
C ALA A 418 3.95 -3.42 -12.16
N LEU A 419 3.59 -2.17 -12.52
CA LEU A 419 3.49 -1.06 -11.57
C LEU A 419 2.48 -1.34 -10.45
N THR A 420 1.37 -2.05 -10.75
CA THR A 420 0.39 -2.48 -9.73
C THR A 420 1.02 -3.47 -8.75
N GLY A 421 1.83 -4.42 -9.23
CA GLY A 421 2.55 -5.37 -8.36
C GLY A 421 3.48 -4.68 -7.36
N VAL A 422 4.14 -3.60 -7.76
CA VAL A 422 4.96 -2.76 -6.87
C VAL A 422 4.06 -1.95 -5.92
N LEU A 423 3.06 -1.24 -6.47
CA LEU A 423 2.17 -0.33 -5.75
C LEU A 423 1.46 -1.00 -4.57
N THR A 424 0.98 -2.24 -4.77
CA THR A 424 0.27 -3.01 -3.73
C THR A 424 1.18 -3.52 -2.59
N GLY A 425 2.48 -3.30 -2.69
CA GLY A 425 3.46 -3.57 -1.62
C GLY A 425 3.94 -2.32 -0.89
N LEU A 426 3.47 -1.14 -1.29
CA LEU A 426 3.86 0.13 -0.68
C LEU A 426 2.73 0.66 0.20
N ALA A 427 3.10 1.32 1.29
CA ALA A 427 2.16 2.07 2.09
C ALA A 427 1.60 3.26 1.29
N PRO A 428 0.28 3.44 1.19
CA PRO A 428 -0.31 4.56 0.47
C PRO A 428 -0.16 5.90 1.19
N GLN A 429 -0.02 5.87 2.50
CA GLN A 429 0.30 7.06 3.30
C GLN A 429 1.69 6.89 3.89
N PRO A 430 2.44 7.99 4.10
CA PRO A 430 3.57 7.90 4.99
C PRO A 430 3.07 7.23 6.27
N SER A 431 3.73 6.16 6.70
CA SER A 431 3.59 5.71 8.07
C SER A 431 3.64 6.98 8.93
N LEU A 432 2.91 7.08 10.04
CA LEU A 432 2.97 8.25 10.94
C LEU A 432 4.41 8.64 11.31
N SER A 433 5.40 7.77 11.07
CA SER A 433 6.82 8.10 11.00
C SER A 433 7.22 9.13 9.93
N ALA A 434 6.40 9.36 8.89
CA ALA A 434 6.70 10.33 7.83
C ALA A 434 5.68 11.49 7.76
N ALA A 435 4.51 11.36 8.39
CA ALA A 435 3.57 12.47 8.61
C ALA A 435 3.82 13.17 9.95
N THR A 436 4.80 12.73 10.71
CA THR A 436 5.26 13.41 11.89
C THR A 436 6.15 14.54 11.42
N SER A 437 5.64 15.76 11.54
CA SER A 437 6.47 16.95 11.45
C SER A 437 7.59 16.78 12.46
N SER A 438 8.75 16.30 12.04
CA SER A 438 9.93 16.36 12.90
C SER A 438 10.53 17.75 12.76
N LEU A 439 10.79 18.41 13.85
CA LEU A 439 11.60 19.60 13.86
C LEU A 439 13.06 19.18 14.09
N HIS A 440 13.91 19.57 13.17
CA HIS A 440 15.35 19.49 13.34
C HIS A 440 15.92 20.90 13.20
N ILE A 441 16.50 21.42 14.28
CA ILE A 441 17.22 22.69 14.29
C ILE A 441 18.69 22.36 14.54
N GLU A 442 19.53 22.72 13.59
CA GLU A 442 20.98 22.68 13.78
C GLU A 442 21.52 24.09 13.65
N ARG A 443 22.29 24.55 14.64
CA ARG A 443 22.89 25.90 14.64
C ARG A 443 24.29 25.89 15.24
N ALA A 444 25.22 26.49 14.48
CA ALA A 444 26.55 26.75 15.00
C ALA A 444 26.52 27.97 15.94
N ILE A 445 27.09 27.80 17.13
CA ILE A 445 27.17 28.80 18.20
C ILE A 445 28.62 28.83 18.69
N GLU A 446 29.38 29.83 18.29
CA GLU A 446 30.77 30.09 18.76
C GLU A 446 31.58 28.83 19.11
N GLY A 447 31.95 28.06 18.11
CA GLY A 447 32.78 26.87 18.32
C GLY A 447 32.01 25.65 18.84
N ARG A 448 30.67 25.65 18.76
CA ARG A 448 29.78 24.56 19.13
C ARG A 448 28.70 24.39 18.07
N THR A 449 28.10 23.21 18.02
CA THR A 449 26.89 22.94 17.23
C THR A 449 25.80 22.49 18.19
N ALA A 450 24.70 23.22 18.22
CA ALA A 450 23.51 22.88 18.97
C ALA A 450 22.47 22.25 18.02
N GLN A 451 21.96 21.08 18.38
CA GLN A 451 20.89 20.37 17.70
C GLN A 451 19.67 20.28 18.61
N VAL A 452 18.49 20.56 18.05
CA VAL A 452 17.20 20.40 18.74
C VAL A 452 16.28 19.61 17.84
N ASP A 453 15.92 18.42 18.30
CA ASP A 453 15.02 17.52 17.62
C ASP A 453 13.70 17.41 18.39
N LEU A 454 12.57 17.56 17.71
CA LEU A 454 11.24 17.26 18.25
C LEU A 454 10.58 16.24 17.35
N THR A 455 10.29 15.07 17.89
CA THR A 455 9.69 13.94 17.15
C THR A 455 8.65 13.24 18.05
N PRO A 456 7.58 12.73 17.49
CA PRO A 456 7.14 12.70 16.10
C PRO A 456 6.32 13.92 15.61
N GLY A 457 6.06 14.96 16.41
CA GLY A 457 5.27 16.13 16.01
C GLY A 457 3.77 15.85 15.86
N VAL A 458 3.17 15.14 16.83
CA VAL A 458 1.76 14.71 16.81
C VAL A 458 0.93 15.37 17.89
N VAL A 459 -0.38 15.54 17.62
CA VAL A 459 -1.34 16.06 18.59
C VAL A 459 -1.76 14.98 19.58
N ALA A 460 -2.02 15.38 20.83
CA ALA A 460 -2.57 14.56 21.91
C ALA A 460 -1.76 13.27 22.25
N ALA A 461 -0.55 13.17 21.76
CA ALA A 461 0.39 12.10 22.08
C ALA A 461 1.74 12.66 22.55
N PRO A 462 2.57 11.91 23.29
CA PRO A 462 3.89 12.35 23.70
C PRO A 462 4.79 12.59 22.48
N ASN A 463 5.44 13.74 22.46
CA ASN A 463 6.51 14.09 21.53
C ASN A 463 7.82 14.14 22.31
N GLU A 464 8.87 13.50 21.80
CA GLU A 464 10.21 13.55 22.40
C GLU A 464 10.94 14.79 21.90
N VAL A 465 11.66 15.43 22.81
CA VAL A 465 12.50 16.60 22.53
C VAL A 465 13.91 16.30 22.96
N HIS A 466 14.83 16.28 22.01
CA HIS A 466 16.26 16.11 22.24
C HIS A 466 16.98 17.44 22.06
N VAL A 467 17.85 17.79 22.97
CA VAL A 467 18.78 18.93 22.83
C VAL A 467 20.18 18.41 23.02
N ILE A 468 20.98 18.47 21.97
CA ILE A 468 22.35 17.97 21.92
C ILE A 468 23.28 19.13 21.56
N VAL A 469 24.35 19.33 22.33
CA VAL A 469 25.35 20.35 22.02
C VAL A 469 26.73 19.71 21.94
N THR A 470 27.40 19.89 20.79
CA THR A 470 28.75 19.37 20.55
C THR A 470 29.74 20.52 20.31
N ASN A 471 31.01 20.30 20.61
CA ASN A 471 32.10 21.20 20.25
C ASN A 471 32.52 20.99 18.77
N ASN A 472 33.46 21.77 18.26
CA ASN A 472 33.97 21.68 16.89
C ASN A 472 34.60 20.32 16.52
N LEU A 473 34.87 19.47 17.50
CA LEU A 473 35.41 18.13 17.31
C LEU A 473 34.30 17.06 17.36
N GLY A 474 33.01 17.47 17.44
CA GLY A 474 31.88 16.55 17.57
C GLY A 474 31.74 15.89 18.96
N GLN A 475 32.50 16.37 19.95
CA GLN A 475 32.42 15.85 21.33
C GLN A 475 31.41 16.67 22.16
N PRO A 476 30.81 16.11 23.24
CA PRO A 476 29.89 16.84 24.09
C PRO A 476 30.47 18.17 24.61
N ALA A 477 29.71 19.26 24.48
CA ALA A 477 30.10 20.58 24.97
C ALA A 477 29.81 20.67 26.47
N ILE A 478 30.77 20.28 27.29
CA ILE A 478 30.64 20.15 28.75
C ILE A 478 30.41 21.48 29.50
N ASP A 479 30.64 22.60 28.85
CA ASP A 479 30.45 23.96 29.37
C ASP A 479 29.00 24.49 29.19
N VAL A 480 28.10 23.72 28.59
CA VAL A 480 26.66 24.02 28.57
C VAL A 480 26.07 23.59 29.91
N ALA A 481 25.70 24.57 30.74
CA ALA A 481 25.21 24.35 32.10
C ALA A 481 23.76 23.86 32.15
N ALA A 482 22.88 24.38 31.27
CA ALA A 482 21.46 24.03 31.23
C ALA A 482 20.85 24.25 29.83
N ALA A 483 19.80 23.48 29.54
CA ALA A 483 18.91 23.69 28.39
C ALA A 483 17.45 23.74 28.87
N THR A 484 16.66 24.62 28.29
CA THR A 484 15.21 24.66 28.48
C THR A 484 14.53 24.80 27.13
N VAL A 485 13.38 24.14 26.97
CA VAL A 485 12.58 24.21 25.73
C VAL A 485 11.15 24.56 26.07
N ALA A 486 10.58 25.44 25.29
CA ALA A 486 9.16 25.79 25.37
C ALA A 486 8.57 25.86 23.96
N LEU A 487 7.32 25.44 23.84
CA LEU A 487 6.53 25.56 22.63
C LEU A 487 5.50 26.67 22.78
N SER A 488 5.23 27.42 21.72
CA SER A 488 4.19 28.43 21.67
C SER A 488 3.36 28.32 20.39
N LEU A 489 2.06 28.58 20.48
CA LEU A 489 1.13 28.63 19.34
C LEU A 489 0.46 30.00 19.32
N PRO A 490 1.00 31.01 18.62
CA PRO A 490 0.44 32.36 18.60
C PRO A 490 -1.00 32.42 18.09
N ALA A 491 -1.32 31.60 17.08
CA ALA A 491 -2.67 31.52 16.51
C ALA A 491 -3.72 30.86 17.45
N GLY A 492 -3.29 30.23 18.55
CA GLY A 492 -4.14 29.51 19.50
C GLY A 492 -4.06 30.03 20.92
N ASP A 493 -3.53 31.25 21.14
CA ASP A 493 -3.33 31.89 22.46
C ASP A 493 -2.53 31.05 23.47
N ILE A 494 -1.66 30.15 22.99
CA ILE A 494 -0.78 29.37 23.85
C ILE A 494 0.60 30.01 23.84
N ALA A 495 0.88 30.81 24.86
CA ALA A 495 2.11 31.58 24.92
C ALA A 495 3.34 30.76 25.36
N ASN A 496 3.14 29.74 26.21
CA ASN A 496 4.23 28.96 26.76
C ASN A 496 3.76 27.55 27.19
N LEU A 497 4.21 26.53 26.48
CA LEU A 497 4.07 25.13 26.83
C LEU A 497 5.47 24.58 27.15
N PRO A 498 5.86 24.51 28.45
CA PRO A 498 7.23 24.11 28.81
C PRO A 498 7.44 22.62 28.61
N VAL A 499 8.63 22.26 28.11
CA VAL A 499 9.11 20.88 28.05
C VAL A 499 9.95 20.58 29.29
N LYS A 500 9.58 19.54 30.04
CA LYS A 500 10.38 19.09 31.16
C LYS A 500 11.58 18.30 30.61
N LEU A 501 12.72 18.97 30.50
CA LEU A 501 13.98 18.35 30.09
C LEU A 501 14.71 17.75 31.25
N GLN A 502 15.28 16.57 31.05
CA GLN A 502 16.22 15.91 31.93
C GLN A 502 17.59 15.81 31.25
N ARG A 503 18.66 16.12 31.94
CA ARG A 503 20.01 15.97 31.42
C ARG A 503 20.38 14.48 31.40
N VAL A 504 20.63 13.95 30.21
CA VAL A 504 20.92 12.53 29.96
C VAL A 504 22.42 12.29 29.91
N ASP A 505 23.19 13.27 29.45
CA ASP A 505 24.64 13.22 29.29
C ASP A 505 25.25 14.62 29.46
N ALA A 506 26.54 14.73 29.37
CA ALA A 506 27.32 15.96 29.61
C ALA A 506 26.79 17.19 28.81
N ALA A 507 26.24 16.97 27.64
CA ALA A 507 25.64 18.03 26.78
C ALA A 507 24.41 17.53 26.00
N HIS A 508 23.66 16.59 26.57
CA HIS A 508 22.41 16.05 25.99
C HIS A 508 21.29 16.12 27.03
N TRP A 509 20.17 16.71 26.59
CA TRP A 509 18.92 16.78 27.34
C TRP A 509 17.82 16.11 26.57
N LEU A 510 16.98 15.38 27.30
CA LEU A 510 15.80 14.68 26.77
C LEU A 510 14.56 15.14 27.53
N GLY A 511 13.48 15.36 26.82
CA GLY A 511 12.19 15.67 27.42
C GLY A 511 11.03 15.13 26.60
N SER A 512 9.83 15.23 27.17
CA SER A 512 8.60 14.87 26.50
C SER A 512 7.56 15.96 26.67
N VAL A 513 6.80 16.23 25.60
CA VAL A 513 5.72 17.21 25.60
C VAL A 513 4.52 16.66 24.84
N THR A 514 3.32 16.86 25.37
CA THR A 514 2.07 16.57 24.66
C THR A 514 1.54 17.86 24.04
N ILE A 515 1.47 17.91 22.71
CA ILE A 515 0.95 19.06 21.97
C ILE A 515 -0.58 18.95 21.96
N PRO A 516 -1.32 19.94 22.54
CA PRO A 516 -2.76 19.77 22.80
C PRO A 516 -3.64 19.97 21.55
N VAL A 517 -3.20 20.80 20.59
CA VAL A 517 -3.99 21.18 19.40
C VAL A 517 -3.10 21.25 18.16
N PRO A 518 -3.67 21.02 16.96
CA PRO A 518 -2.92 21.16 15.71
C PRO A 518 -2.59 22.63 15.43
N GLY A 519 -1.58 22.87 14.63
CA GLY A 519 -1.18 24.21 14.20
C GLY A 519 0.32 24.36 14.00
N THR A 520 0.77 25.55 13.64
CA THR A 520 2.20 25.87 13.50
C THR A 520 2.73 26.38 14.83
N TRP A 521 3.48 25.52 15.50
CA TRP A 521 4.09 25.79 16.79
C TRP A 521 5.50 26.34 16.62
N THR A 522 5.84 27.33 17.43
CA THR A 522 7.21 27.83 17.56
C THR A 522 7.89 27.11 18.74
N VAL A 523 9.02 26.48 18.47
CA VAL A 523 9.86 25.85 19.50
C VAL A 523 11.00 26.80 19.82
N THR A 524 11.10 27.18 21.08
CA THR A 524 12.15 28.07 21.59
C THR A 524 13.02 27.29 22.59
N THR A 525 14.30 27.22 22.31
CA THR A 525 15.29 26.56 23.16
C THR A 525 16.27 27.58 23.70
N HIS A 526 16.42 27.63 25.01
CA HIS A 526 17.44 28.43 25.68
C HIS A 526 18.57 27.49 26.14
N LEU A 527 19.79 27.84 25.78
CA LEU A 527 21.01 27.16 26.20
C LEU A 527 21.84 28.09 27.09
N ARG A 528 22.06 27.71 28.33
CA ARG A 528 22.93 28.46 29.22
C ARG A 528 24.36 27.92 29.16
N ILE A 529 25.24 28.75 28.61
CA ILE A 529 26.67 28.45 28.46
C ILE A 529 27.43 29.13 29.56
N GLY A 530 28.13 28.35 30.41
CA GLY A 530 28.76 28.85 31.61
C GLY A 530 27.74 29.42 32.62
N GLU A 531 28.15 30.46 33.36
CA GLU A 531 27.31 31.06 34.41
C GLU A 531 26.37 32.18 33.91
N PHE A 532 26.73 32.91 32.82
CA PHE A 532 26.11 34.19 32.49
C PHE A 532 25.65 34.35 31.05
N ARG A 533 25.81 33.33 30.20
CA ARG A 533 25.48 33.45 28.78
C ARG A 533 24.31 32.57 28.38
N ASP A 534 23.27 33.17 27.86
CA ASP A 534 22.11 32.47 27.29
C ASP A 534 22.10 32.63 25.77
N GLU A 535 22.00 31.50 25.06
CA GLU A 535 21.78 31.43 23.62
C GLU A 535 20.37 30.93 23.32
N ILE A 536 19.69 31.52 22.33
CA ILE A 536 18.31 31.18 21.99
C ILE A 536 18.28 30.62 20.58
N LEU A 537 17.72 29.41 20.44
CA LEU A 537 17.41 28.79 19.15
C LEU A 537 15.88 28.78 18.99
N THR A 538 15.42 29.14 17.81
CA THR A 538 13.99 29.07 17.46
C THR A 538 13.79 28.31 16.18
N GLY A 539 12.75 27.50 16.13
CA GLY A 539 12.29 26.82 14.92
C GLY A 539 10.78 26.66 14.96
N THR A 540 10.19 26.33 13.84
CA THR A 540 8.76 26.12 13.71
C THR A 540 8.45 24.69 13.28
N ILE A 541 7.41 24.10 13.87
CA ILE A 541 6.89 22.80 13.50
C ILE A 541 5.39 22.93 13.22
N THR A 542 4.93 22.41 12.08
CA THR A 542 3.52 22.33 11.78
C THR A 542 3.01 20.97 12.18
N VAL A 543 2.15 20.93 13.18
CA VAL A 543 1.53 19.71 13.70
C VAL A 543 0.14 19.57 13.10
N ALA A 544 -0.07 18.51 12.33
CA ALA A 544 -1.35 18.22 11.69
C ALA A 544 -2.41 17.75 12.70
N PRO A 545 -3.70 17.94 12.44
CA PRO A 545 -4.76 17.30 13.20
C PRO A 545 -4.63 15.77 13.10
N SER A 546 -4.85 15.08 14.22
CA SER A 546 -4.78 13.61 14.35
C SER A 546 -5.88 12.91 13.54
#